data_cfd9ed4c75ad12be096800037bf62271
#
_entry.id   cfd9ed4c75ad12be096800037bf62271
#
_cell.length_a   1.000
_cell.length_b   1.000
_cell.length_c   1.000
_cell.angle_alpha   90.00
_cell.angle_beta   90.00
_cell.angle_gamma   90.00
#
_symmetry.space_group_name_H-M   'P 1'
#
loop_
_entity.id
_entity.type
_entity.pdbx_description
1 polymer ?
#
loop_
_entity_poly.entity_id
_entity_poly.type
_entity_poly.pdbx_seq_one_letter_code
_entity_poly.pdbx_strand_id
1 'polypeptide(L)'
;HMPSINDYLCGECQTHAKTVREALLEIGIPYIVDAHLVRGLDYYTKTVYEITHSSLGARDAICAGGRYDNLISDIGGPSIGSVGFAIGMEATILALENVTAKKNKLINQEICGPSPTVYIVSIGEETRKQCFSLLNLLRRSNISADFDYEGRSPKAQMRTANKLGVKYVIVLGPDEMARGDIKIKIMETSEEISLKQSEVLKW
;
A
#
# COMPACT_ATOMS: atom_id res chain seq x y z
N HIS A 1 -30.07 13.27 16.25
CA HIS A 1 -28.64 12.85 16.23
C HIS A 1 -28.60 11.43 15.66
N MET A 2 -28.00 11.27 14.51
CA MET A 2 -27.72 9.94 13.97
C MET A 2 -26.53 9.35 14.73
N PRO A 3 -26.62 8.13 15.26
CA PRO A 3 -25.50 7.53 16.00
C PRO A 3 -24.31 7.29 15.07
N SER A 4 -23.10 7.52 15.57
CA SER A 4 -21.87 7.23 14.84
C SER A 4 -21.51 5.76 14.97
N ILE A 5 -21.11 5.10 13.87
CA ILE A 5 -20.61 3.73 13.92
C ILE A 5 -19.38 3.58 14.81
N ASN A 6 -18.59 4.64 14.94
CA ASN A 6 -17.40 4.66 15.79
C ASN A 6 -17.71 4.41 17.28
N ASP A 7 -18.94 4.73 17.73
CA ASP A 7 -19.36 4.57 19.12
C ASP A 7 -19.68 3.11 19.47
N TYR A 8 -19.82 2.25 18.45
CA TYR A 8 -20.23 0.85 18.58
C TYR A 8 -19.16 -0.16 18.13
N LEU A 9 -17.94 0.30 17.86
CA LEU A 9 -16.86 -0.60 17.46
C LEU A 9 -16.44 -1.50 18.63
N CYS A 10 -16.32 -2.81 18.37
CA CYS A 10 -15.68 -3.74 19.31
C CYS A 10 -14.18 -3.46 19.45
N GLY A 11 -13.53 -3.99 20.49
CA GLY A 11 -12.11 -3.74 20.77
C GLY A 11 -11.17 -4.13 19.61
N GLU A 12 -11.49 -5.23 18.91
CA GLU A 12 -10.72 -5.66 17.73
C GLU A 12 -10.84 -4.64 16.59
N CYS A 13 -12.04 -4.16 16.29
CA CYS A 13 -12.28 -3.15 15.25
C CYS A 13 -11.65 -1.80 15.60
N GLN A 14 -11.65 -1.42 16.88
CA GLN A 14 -10.95 -0.21 17.35
C GLN A 14 -9.44 -0.30 17.12
N THR A 15 -8.83 -1.44 17.49
CA THR A 15 -7.40 -1.69 17.28
C THR A 15 -7.04 -1.67 15.80
N HIS A 16 -7.83 -2.36 14.97
CA HIS A 16 -7.63 -2.35 13.52
C HIS A 16 -7.73 -0.95 12.92
N ALA A 17 -8.76 -0.19 13.26
CA ALA A 17 -8.94 1.18 12.78
C ALA A 17 -7.79 2.09 13.20
N LYS A 18 -7.28 1.95 14.42
CA LYS A 18 -6.11 2.67 14.90
C LYS A 18 -4.88 2.34 14.07
N THR A 19 -4.58 1.06 13.86
CA THR A 19 -3.43 0.61 13.07
C THR A 19 -3.46 1.16 11.63
N VAL A 20 -4.63 1.12 10.98
CA VAL A 20 -4.78 1.67 9.61
C VAL A 20 -4.51 3.16 9.59
N ARG A 21 -5.06 3.91 10.55
CA ARG A 21 -4.85 5.38 10.65
C ARG A 21 -3.39 5.73 10.89
N GLU A 22 -2.71 5.01 11.78
CA GLU A 22 -1.28 5.19 12.06
C GLU A 22 -0.43 4.93 10.82
N ALA A 23 -0.73 3.86 10.07
CA ALA A 23 -0.03 3.54 8.83
C ALA A 23 -0.23 4.64 7.76
N LEU A 24 -1.44 5.16 7.59
CA LEU A 24 -1.72 6.27 6.65
C LEU A 24 -0.96 7.54 7.04
N LEU A 25 -0.91 7.87 8.32
CA LEU A 25 -0.15 9.03 8.82
C LEU A 25 1.35 8.87 8.56
N GLU A 26 1.90 7.68 8.81
CA GLU A 26 3.32 7.41 8.61
C GLU A 26 3.75 7.57 7.15
N ILE A 27 2.93 7.10 6.21
CA ILE A 27 3.21 7.26 4.78
C ILE A 27 2.72 8.61 4.22
N GLY A 28 2.18 9.49 5.09
CA GLY A 28 1.75 10.85 4.74
C GLY A 28 0.59 10.89 3.75
N ILE A 29 -0.35 9.94 3.83
CA ILE A 29 -1.61 9.99 3.08
C ILE A 29 -2.64 10.74 3.92
N PRO A 30 -3.12 11.91 3.45
CA PRO A 30 -4.18 12.62 4.14
C PRO A 30 -5.50 11.84 4.06
N TYR A 31 -6.23 11.81 5.14
CA TYR A 31 -7.55 11.17 5.18
C TYR A 31 -8.50 11.93 6.10
N ILE A 32 -9.79 11.71 5.88
CA ILE A 32 -10.87 12.20 6.73
C ILE A 32 -11.60 10.96 7.27
N VAL A 33 -11.89 10.95 8.56
CA VAL A 33 -12.73 9.89 9.15
C VAL A 33 -14.17 10.32 9.02
N ASP A 34 -14.92 9.60 8.18
CA ASP A 34 -16.37 9.77 8.04
C ASP A 34 -17.09 8.61 8.74
N ALA A 35 -17.77 8.92 9.82
CA ALA A 35 -18.54 7.96 10.61
C ALA A 35 -19.88 7.56 9.96
N HIS A 36 -20.25 8.19 8.85
CA HIS A 36 -21.49 7.98 8.14
C HIS A 36 -21.29 7.39 6.74
N LEU A 37 -20.04 7.11 6.37
CA LEU A 37 -19.74 6.47 5.09
C LEU A 37 -20.34 5.06 5.05
N VAL A 38 -21.33 4.88 4.17
CA VAL A 38 -22.00 3.60 3.93
C VAL A 38 -21.78 3.17 2.48
N ARG A 39 -21.45 1.90 2.30
CA ARG A 39 -21.34 1.28 0.98
C ARG A 39 -22.51 0.33 0.75
N GLY A 40 -23.01 0.28 -0.48
CA GLY A 40 -24.17 -0.54 -0.86
C GLY A 40 -23.88 -2.05 -1.00
N LEU A 41 -22.79 -2.55 -0.48
CA LEU A 41 -22.37 -3.95 -0.59
C LEU A 41 -22.14 -4.52 0.82
N ASP A 42 -22.66 -5.70 1.08
CA ASP A 42 -22.74 -6.33 2.40
C ASP A 42 -21.50 -7.17 2.79
N TYR A 43 -20.58 -7.40 1.85
CA TYR A 43 -19.37 -8.17 2.09
C TYR A 43 -18.23 -7.36 2.73
N TYR A 44 -18.37 -6.06 2.93
CA TYR A 44 -17.35 -5.25 3.60
C TYR A 44 -17.23 -5.60 5.08
N THR A 45 -16.00 -5.65 5.55
CA THR A 45 -15.65 -5.83 6.96
C THR A 45 -14.66 -4.77 7.40
N LYS A 46 -14.69 -4.36 8.68
CA LYS A 46 -13.72 -3.47 9.34
C LYS A 46 -13.50 -2.13 8.64
N THR A 47 -12.81 -2.10 7.51
CA THR A 47 -12.42 -0.85 6.82
C THR A 47 -13.11 -0.71 5.48
N VAL A 48 -13.73 0.43 5.26
CA VAL A 48 -14.20 0.91 3.95
C VAL A 48 -13.62 2.29 3.68
N TYR A 49 -13.43 2.62 2.41
CA TYR A 49 -12.93 3.94 2.03
C TYR A 49 -13.44 4.39 0.67
N GLU A 50 -13.39 5.69 0.47
CA GLU A 50 -13.54 6.34 -0.82
C GLU A 50 -12.37 7.27 -1.07
N ILE A 51 -11.99 7.42 -2.34
CA ILE A 51 -11.07 8.46 -2.80
C ILE A 51 -11.91 9.43 -3.61
N THR A 52 -11.93 10.68 -3.18
CA THR A 52 -12.74 11.73 -3.77
C THR A 52 -11.88 12.80 -4.42
N HIS A 53 -12.44 13.50 -5.40
CA HIS A 53 -11.78 14.64 -6.03
C HIS A 53 -12.73 15.82 -6.16
N SER A 54 -12.41 16.92 -5.53
CA SER A 54 -13.26 18.11 -5.41
C SER A 54 -13.71 18.75 -6.74
N SER A 55 -13.06 18.43 -7.87
CA SER A 55 -13.44 18.94 -9.19
C SER A 55 -14.68 18.27 -9.77
N LEU A 56 -15.19 17.19 -9.17
CA LEU A 56 -16.30 16.41 -9.70
C LEU A 56 -17.67 16.78 -9.09
N GLY A 57 -17.69 17.73 -8.16
CA GLY A 57 -18.94 18.21 -7.53
C GLY A 57 -19.54 17.17 -6.56
N ALA A 58 -20.88 16.97 -6.62
CA ALA A 58 -21.61 16.14 -5.66
C ALA A 58 -21.36 14.62 -5.78
N ARG A 59 -20.80 14.15 -6.89
CA ARG A 59 -20.41 12.74 -7.14
C ARG A 59 -18.91 12.68 -7.31
N ASP A 60 -18.20 13.03 -6.26
CA ASP A 60 -16.77 13.25 -6.26
C ASP A 60 -15.91 11.99 -6.06
N ALA A 61 -16.53 10.83 -5.77
CA ALA A 61 -15.82 9.57 -5.60
C ALA A 61 -15.26 9.05 -6.94
N ILE A 62 -13.94 8.93 -7.03
CA ILE A 62 -13.22 8.34 -8.18
C ILE A 62 -12.85 6.88 -7.93
N CYS A 63 -12.71 6.48 -6.66
CA CYS A 63 -12.39 5.13 -6.26
C CYS A 63 -13.09 4.79 -4.95
N ALA A 64 -13.46 3.53 -4.79
CA ALA A 64 -13.99 3.02 -3.54
C ALA A 64 -13.55 1.58 -3.31
N GLY A 65 -13.33 1.21 -2.07
CA GLY A 65 -12.87 -0.12 -1.71
C GLY A 65 -12.95 -0.38 -0.21
N GLY A 66 -12.38 -1.49 0.18
CA GLY A 66 -12.33 -1.88 1.58
C GLY A 66 -11.80 -3.29 1.78
N ARG A 67 -12.05 -3.80 2.96
CA ARG A 67 -11.66 -5.13 3.41
C ARG A 67 -12.86 -6.09 3.35
N TYR A 68 -12.62 -7.34 2.99
CA TYR A 68 -13.61 -8.40 2.87
C TYR A 68 -13.09 -9.68 3.53
N ASP A 69 -13.29 -9.84 4.84
CA ASP A 69 -12.72 -11.00 5.56
C ASP A 69 -13.40 -12.33 5.21
N ASN A 70 -14.66 -12.28 4.81
CA ASN A 70 -15.48 -13.47 4.61
C ASN A 70 -15.72 -13.80 3.13
N LEU A 71 -15.50 -12.86 2.21
CA LEU A 71 -15.91 -12.99 0.82
C LEU A 71 -15.38 -14.26 0.14
N ILE A 72 -14.11 -14.61 0.37
CA ILE A 72 -13.49 -15.79 -0.25
C ILE A 72 -14.12 -17.08 0.28
N SER A 73 -14.38 -17.17 1.58
CA SER A 73 -15.07 -18.32 2.18
C SER A 73 -16.52 -18.44 1.75
N ASP A 74 -17.22 -17.31 1.60
CA ASP A 74 -18.64 -17.27 1.21
C ASP A 74 -18.85 -17.79 -0.23
N ILE A 75 -17.85 -17.64 -1.09
CA ILE A 75 -17.86 -18.18 -2.46
C ILE A 75 -17.21 -19.57 -2.58
N GLY A 76 -16.94 -20.25 -1.46
CA GLY A 76 -16.42 -21.63 -1.42
C GLY A 76 -14.90 -21.76 -1.43
N GLY A 77 -14.16 -20.67 -1.23
CA GLY A 77 -12.71 -20.68 -1.08
C GLY A 77 -12.24 -20.88 0.37
N PRO A 78 -10.94 -20.81 0.64
CA PRO A 78 -10.39 -20.89 1.97
C PRO A 78 -10.76 -19.67 2.83
N SER A 79 -10.75 -19.80 4.15
CA SER A 79 -10.99 -18.68 5.07
C SER A 79 -9.77 -17.74 5.10
N ILE A 80 -9.71 -16.83 4.13
CA ILE A 80 -8.65 -15.84 3.96
C ILE A 80 -9.31 -14.47 3.78
N GLY A 81 -8.86 -13.48 4.54
CA GLY A 81 -9.27 -12.08 4.36
C GLY A 81 -8.74 -11.51 3.05
N SER A 82 -9.49 -10.61 2.46
CA SER A 82 -9.12 -9.94 1.22
C SER A 82 -9.38 -8.44 1.31
N VAL A 83 -8.75 -7.70 0.42
CA VAL A 83 -8.96 -6.27 0.19
C VAL A 83 -9.11 -6.02 -1.30
N GLY A 84 -9.86 -5.00 -1.65
CA GLY A 84 -9.99 -4.62 -3.05
C GLY A 84 -10.63 -3.25 -3.21
N PHE A 85 -10.66 -2.81 -4.45
CA PHE A 85 -11.23 -1.53 -4.82
C PHE A 85 -11.72 -1.55 -6.27
N ALA A 86 -12.57 -0.59 -6.58
CA ALA A 86 -12.96 -0.28 -7.95
C ALA A 86 -12.71 1.20 -8.24
N ILE A 87 -12.26 1.50 -9.46
CA ILE A 87 -12.01 2.86 -9.94
C ILE A 87 -13.04 3.17 -11.03
N GLY A 88 -13.71 4.32 -10.92
CA GLY A 88 -14.58 4.85 -11.96
C GLY A 88 -13.73 5.48 -13.08
N MET A 89 -13.70 4.85 -14.27
CA MET A 89 -12.91 5.36 -15.39
C MET A 89 -13.32 6.77 -15.80
N GLU A 90 -14.60 6.98 -16.01
CA GLU A 90 -15.15 8.28 -16.43
C GLU A 90 -14.85 9.36 -15.39
N ALA A 91 -15.09 9.06 -14.11
CA ALA A 91 -14.83 10.00 -13.03
C ALA A 91 -13.33 10.35 -12.94
N THR A 92 -12.45 9.37 -13.14
CA THR A 92 -11.00 9.58 -13.13
C THR A 92 -10.56 10.43 -14.32
N ILE A 93 -11.07 10.16 -15.52
CA ILE A 93 -10.75 10.95 -16.73
C ILE A 93 -11.20 12.40 -16.55
N LEU A 94 -12.43 12.61 -16.10
CA LEU A 94 -12.94 13.96 -15.84
C LEU A 94 -12.10 14.72 -14.79
N ALA A 95 -11.71 14.03 -13.72
CA ALA A 95 -10.82 14.64 -12.72
C ALA A 95 -9.45 15.01 -13.32
N LEU A 96 -8.86 14.14 -14.14
CA LEU A 96 -7.60 14.39 -14.83
C LEU A 96 -7.71 15.55 -15.81
N GLU A 97 -8.77 15.62 -16.61
CA GLU A 97 -9.04 16.73 -17.53
C GLU A 97 -9.12 18.07 -16.78
N ASN A 98 -9.85 18.10 -15.66
CA ASN A 98 -9.98 19.29 -14.83
C ASN A 98 -8.63 19.74 -14.22
N VAL A 99 -7.73 18.80 -13.90
CA VAL A 99 -6.40 19.09 -13.37
C VAL A 99 -5.45 19.52 -14.49
N THR A 100 -5.48 18.83 -15.65
CA THR A 100 -4.58 19.12 -16.77
C THR A 100 -4.92 20.40 -17.50
N ALA A 101 -6.20 20.75 -17.60
CA ALA A 101 -6.63 22.07 -18.09
C ALA A 101 -6.03 23.22 -17.27
N LYS A 102 -5.73 22.98 -16.00
CA LYS A 102 -5.06 23.96 -15.13
C LYS A 102 -3.53 23.91 -15.18
N LYS A 103 -2.90 22.85 -15.68
CA LYS A 103 -1.43 22.64 -15.55
C LYS A 103 -0.64 22.46 -16.86
N ASN A 104 -1.25 22.35 -18.00
CA ASN A 104 -0.58 22.25 -19.33
C ASN A 104 0.69 21.36 -19.37
N LYS A 105 0.71 20.21 -18.72
CA LYS A 105 1.86 19.30 -18.75
C LYS A 105 1.41 17.84 -18.79
N LEU A 106 1.58 17.26 -19.97
CA LEU A 106 1.31 15.85 -20.27
C LEU A 106 2.13 14.90 -19.41
N ILE A 107 1.48 13.90 -18.91
CA ILE A 107 2.06 12.76 -18.21
C ILE A 107 2.72 11.85 -19.25
N ASN A 108 4.02 12.04 -19.50
CA ASN A 108 4.85 11.02 -20.10
C ASN A 108 5.49 10.21 -18.96
N GLN A 109 4.77 9.27 -18.40
CA GLN A 109 5.36 8.26 -17.51
C GLN A 109 5.23 6.90 -18.19
N GLU A 110 6.38 6.26 -18.38
CA GLU A 110 6.44 4.84 -18.75
C GLU A 110 5.64 4.05 -17.71
N ILE A 111 4.67 3.28 -18.19
CA ILE A 111 3.90 2.37 -17.34
C ILE A 111 4.90 1.35 -16.80
N CYS A 112 5.06 1.28 -15.49
CA CYS A 112 5.89 0.26 -14.85
C CYS A 112 5.52 -1.13 -15.40
N GLY A 113 6.54 -1.90 -15.76
CA GLY A 113 6.36 -3.28 -16.25
C GLY A 113 5.66 -4.17 -15.23
N PRO A 114 5.24 -5.38 -15.65
CA PRO A 114 4.40 -6.29 -14.83
C PRO A 114 5.09 -6.81 -13.56
N SER A 115 6.40 -6.68 -13.44
CA SER A 115 7.16 -7.13 -12.26
C SER A 115 7.82 -5.96 -11.53
N PRO A 116 7.88 -5.98 -10.19
CA PRO A 116 8.58 -4.94 -9.45
C PRO A 116 10.09 -4.97 -9.75
N THR A 117 10.71 -3.80 -9.75
CA THR A 117 12.16 -3.67 -9.91
C THR A 117 12.90 -4.05 -8.62
N VAL A 118 12.30 -3.70 -7.48
CA VAL A 118 12.87 -3.90 -6.14
C VAL A 118 11.92 -4.76 -5.32
N TYR A 119 12.47 -5.71 -4.56
CA TYR A 119 11.73 -6.45 -3.53
C TYR A 119 12.37 -6.22 -2.16
N ILE A 120 11.56 -5.87 -1.17
CA ILE A 120 12.05 -5.64 0.20
C ILE A 120 11.80 -6.91 1.02
N VAL A 121 12.86 -7.46 1.59
CA VAL A 121 12.84 -8.60 2.51
C VAL A 121 12.90 -8.10 3.94
N SER A 122 11.87 -8.37 4.72
CA SER A 122 11.81 -8.05 6.15
C SER A 122 12.28 -9.23 6.99
N ILE A 123 13.11 -8.98 8.00
CA ILE A 123 13.54 -9.98 8.98
C ILE A 123 13.03 -9.53 10.34
N GLY A 124 12.06 -10.27 10.90
CA GLY A 124 11.39 -9.93 12.15
C GLY A 124 10.16 -9.03 11.94
N GLU A 125 9.19 -9.17 12.84
CA GLU A 125 7.93 -8.40 12.78
C GLU A 125 8.18 -6.90 13.01
N GLU A 126 9.14 -6.56 13.84
CA GLU A 126 9.53 -5.20 14.19
C GLU A 126 10.01 -4.37 12.99
N THR A 127 10.53 -5.04 11.93
CA THR A 127 11.04 -4.35 10.74
C THR A 127 9.93 -4.00 9.73
N ARG A 128 8.75 -4.62 9.85
CA ARG A 128 7.68 -4.50 8.85
C ARG A 128 7.22 -3.06 8.63
N LYS A 129 7.07 -2.31 9.72
CA LYS A 129 6.67 -0.89 9.63
C LYS A 129 7.67 -0.09 8.80
N GLN A 130 8.97 -0.31 9.02
CA GLN A 130 10.02 0.39 8.28
C GLN A 130 10.12 -0.07 6.83
N CYS A 131 9.92 -1.39 6.57
CA CYS A 131 9.80 -1.91 5.20
C CYS A 131 8.63 -1.26 4.45
N PHE A 132 7.49 -1.07 5.11
CA PHE A 132 6.33 -0.40 4.53
C PHE A 132 6.61 1.08 4.21
N SER A 133 7.27 1.80 5.11
CA SER A 133 7.70 3.19 4.87
C SER A 133 8.70 3.28 3.70
N LEU A 134 9.66 2.37 3.64
CA LEU A 134 10.63 2.28 2.55
C LEU A 134 9.96 1.94 1.21
N LEU A 135 9.01 1.00 1.19
CA LEU A 135 8.21 0.68 0.02
C LEU A 135 7.51 1.92 -0.53
N ASN A 136 6.86 2.68 0.36
CA ASN A 136 6.16 3.90 -0.04
C ASN A 136 7.12 4.97 -0.58
N LEU A 137 8.30 5.12 0.03
CA LEU A 137 9.35 6.03 -0.44
C LEU A 137 9.78 5.69 -1.87
N LEU A 138 10.09 4.41 -2.14
CA LEU A 138 10.48 3.94 -3.46
C LEU A 138 9.38 4.19 -4.50
N ARG A 139 8.13 3.82 -4.18
CA ARG A 139 6.98 4.02 -5.08
C ARG A 139 6.73 5.50 -5.39
N ARG A 140 6.87 6.39 -4.41
CA ARG A 140 6.78 7.84 -4.62
C ARG A 140 7.88 8.41 -5.51
N SER A 141 9.01 7.72 -5.56
CA SER A 141 10.15 8.06 -6.43
C SER A 141 10.10 7.36 -7.78
N ASN A 142 8.93 6.83 -8.18
CA ASN A 142 8.70 6.09 -9.43
C ASN A 142 9.54 4.81 -9.56
N ILE A 143 9.97 4.23 -8.46
CA ILE A 143 10.65 2.93 -8.44
C ILE A 143 9.60 1.87 -8.12
N SER A 144 9.37 0.93 -9.06
CA SER A 144 8.46 -0.18 -8.86
C SER A 144 9.02 -1.12 -7.80
N ALA A 145 8.33 -1.23 -6.67
CA ALA A 145 8.78 -2.01 -5.52
C ALA A 145 7.63 -2.79 -4.87
N ASP A 146 7.97 -3.91 -4.24
CA ASP A 146 7.04 -4.73 -3.47
C ASP A 146 7.73 -5.35 -2.25
N PHE A 147 6.95 -5.90 -1.30
CA PHE A 147 7.47 -6.60 -0.12
C PHE A 147 6.48 -7.68 0.35
N ASP A 148 6.88 -8.46 1.35
CA ASP A 148 6.04 -9.53 1.90
C ASP A 148 4.99 -8.98 2.88
N TYR A 149 3.71 -9.14 2.54
CA TYR A 149 2.59 -8.71 3.39
C TYR A 149 2.15 -9.77 4.41
N GLU A 150 2.59 -11.04 4.23
CA GLU A 150 2.13 -12.18 5.02
C GLU A 150 3.05 -12.51 6.23
N GLY A 151 4.22 -11.88 6.33
CA GLY A 151 5.19 -12.17 7.39
C GLY A 151 5.90 -13.52 7.21
N ARG A 152 6.07 -13.96 5.95
CA ARG A 152 6.76 -15.22 5.65
C ARG A 152 8.24 -15.15 6.03
N SER A 153 8.86 -16.32 6.17
CA SER A 153 10.30 -16.40 6.48
C SER A 153 11.15 -15.69 5.40
N PRO A 154 12.32 -15.13 5.75
CA PRO A 154 13.21 -14.46 4.80
C PRO A 154 13.57 -15.32 3.60
N LYS A 155 13.71 -16.64 3.80
CA LYS A 155 13.95 -17.60 2.72
C LYS A 155 12.76 -17.69 1.74
N ALA A 156 11.53 -17.65 2.24
CA ALA A 156 10.33 -17.66 1.40
C ALA A 156 10.20 -16.34 0.63
N GLN A 157 10.48 -15.20 1.27
CA GLN A 157 10.50 -13.88 0.65
C GLN A 157 11.53 -13.82 -0.50
N MET A 158 12.76 -14.33 -0.28
CA MET A 158 13.80 -14.41 -1.32
C MET A 158 13.38 -15.29 -2.51
N ARG A 159 12.66 -16.40 -2.27
CA ARG A 159 12.12 -17.21 -3.36
C ARG A 159 11.08 -16.44 -4.17
N THR A 160 10.24 -15.65 -3.50
CA THR A 160 9.28 -14.78 -4.18
C THR A 160 9.97 -13.74 -5.04
N ALA A 161 10.99 -13.06 -4.52
CA ALA A 161 11.80 -12.10 -5.26
C ALA A 161 12.41 -12.72 -6.53
N ASN A 162 13.00 -13.93 -6.41
CA ASN A 162 13.51 -14.68 -7.56
C ASN A 162 12.42 -15.02 -8.58
N LYS A 163 11.25 -15.49 -8.12
CA LYS A 163 10.13 -15.84 -9.00
C LYS A 163 9.59 -14.62 -9.76
N LEU A 164 9.58 -13.47 -9.12
CA LEU A 164 9.18 -12.19 -9.74
C LEU A 164 10.23 -11.63 -10.70
N GLY A 165 11.45 -12.14 -10.68
CA GLY A 165 12.54 -11.66 -11.53
C GLY A 165 12.96 -10.22 -11.23
N VAL A 166 12.91 -9.82 -9.96
CA VAL A 166 13.31 -8.45 -9.55
C VAL A 166 14.79 -8.22 -9.80
N LYS A 167 15.17 -6.98 -10.09
CA LYS A 167 16.58 -6.61 -10.29
C LYS A 167 17.34 -6.50 -8.96
N TYR A 168 16.67 -5.99 -7.94
CA TYR A 168 17.26 -5.68 -6.65
C TYR A 168 16.44 -6.23 -5.50
N VAL A 169 17.13 -6.70 -4.46
CA VAL A 169 16.51 -7.06 -3.19
C VAL A 169 17.10 -6.19 -2.09
N ILE A 170 16.25 -5.49 -1.35
CA ILE A 170 16.65 -4.78 -0.14
C ILE A 170 16.34 -5.68 1.05
N VAL A 171 17.34 -5.93 1.90
CA VAL A 171 17.15 -6.68 3.14
C VAL A 171 17.18 -5.72 4.31
N LEU A 172 16.17 -5.80 5.16
CA LEU A 172 16.06 -5.01 6.38
C LEU A 172 15.77 -5.94 7.56
N GLY A 173 16.72 -6.02 8.47
CA GLY A 173 16.64 -6.75 9.73
C GLY A 173 16.84 -5.82 10.93
N PRO A 174 16.73 -6.35 12.17
CA PRO A 174 16.95 -5.57 13.39
C PRO A 174 18.33 -4.88 13.44
N ASP A 175 19.37 -5.55 12.95
CA ASP A 175 20.71 -5.00 12.92
C ASP A 175 20.85 -3.82 11.94
N GLU A 176 20.24 -3.93 10.76
CA GLU A 176 20.19 -2.86 9.77
C GLU A 176 19.39 -1.67 10.32
N MET A 177 18.25 -1.93 10.97
CA MET A 177 17.48 -0.89 11.63
C MET A 177 18.28 -0.15 12.69
N ALA A 178 18.98 -0.88 13.57
CA ALA A 178 19.76 -0.27 14.66
C ALA A 178 20.88 0.64 14.13
N ARG A 179 21.45 0.32 12.97
CA ARG A 179 22.51 1.10 12.32
C ARG A 179 21.99 2.18 11.36
N GLY A 180 20.70 2.14 11.00
CA GLY A 180 20.12 2.97 9.97
C GLY A 180 20.65 2.65 8.57
N ASP A 181 21.07 1.41 8.36
CA ASP A 181 21.62 0.91 7.11
C ASP A 181 20.59 0.04 6.39
N ILE A 182 20.81 -0.20 5.10
CA ILE A 182 20.12 -1.22 4.31
C ILE A 182 21.17 -2.02 3.54
N LYS A 183 20.85 -3.29 3.28
CA LYS A 183 21.62 -4.12 2.35
C LYS A 183 20.86 -4.26 1.06
N ILE A 184 21.50 -3.96 -0.06
CA ILE A 184 20.94 -4.14 -1.40
C ILE A 184 21.70 -5.26 -2.08
N LYS A 185 20.97 -6.28 -2.52
CA LYS A 185 21.50 -7.37 -3.32
C LYS A 185 21.12 -7.15 -4.78
N ILE A 186 22.11 -7.15 -5.66
CA ILE A 186 21.93 -7.16 -7.11
C ILE A 186 21.67 -8.60 -7.53
N MET A 187 20.48 -8.90 -8.06
CA MET A 187 20.09 -10.29 -8.32
C MET A 187 20.85 -10.94 -9.45
N GLU A 188 21.30 -10.18 -10.44
CA GLU A 188 22.08 -10.68 -11.59
C GLU A 188 23.48 -11.08 -11.20
N THR A 189 24.21 -10.25 -10.43
CA THR A 189 25.62 -10.49 -10.07
C THR A 189 25.77 -11.14 -8.70
N SER A 190 24.71 -11.16 -7.89
CA SER A 190 24.73 -11.56 -6.47
C SER A 190 25.60 -10.68 -5.58
N GLU A 191 26.06 -9.55 -6.06
CA GLU A 191 26.78 -8.56 -5.25
C GLU A 191 25.86 -7.94 -4.20
N GLU A 192 26.44 -7.65 -3.03
CA GLU A 192 25.75 -6.98 -1.93
C GLU A 192 26.41 -5.63 -1.65
N ILE A 193 25.60 -4.60 -1.53
CA ILE A 193 26.01 -3.23 -1.24
C ILE A 193 25.30 -2.80 0.05
N SER A 194 26.03 -2.17 0.96
CA SER A 194 25.45 -1.57 2.17
C SER A 194 25.43 -0.05 2.03
N LEU A 195 24.29 0.56 2.27
CA LEU A 195 24.07 2.01 2.20
C LEU A 195 23.34 2.50 3.45
N LYS A 196 23.41 3.80 3.72
CA LYS A 196 22.47 4.43 4.64
C LYS A 196 21.07 4.46 4.04
N GLN A 197 20.06 4.20 4.85
CA GLN A 197 18.67 4.22 4.40
C GLN A 197 18.29 5.58 3.77
N SER A 198 18.85 6.68 4.27
CA SER A 198 18.65 8.02 3.73
C SER A 198 19.21 8.24 2.31
N GLU A 199 20.05 7.33 1.83
CA GLU A 199 20.71 7.41 0.53
C GLU A 199 20.11 6.48 -0.52
N VAL A 200 19.11 5.69 -0.16
CA VAL A 200 18.49 4.68 -1.04
C VAL A 200 18.03 5.24 -2.39
N LEU A 201 17.61 6.51 -2.44
CA LEU A 201 17.16 7.17 -3.67
C LEU A 201 18.30 7.76 -4.51
N LYS A 202 19.53 7.77 -3.99
CA LYS A 202 20.70 8.28 -4.72
C LYS A 202 21.45 7.15 -5.45
N TRP A 203 21.10 5.92 -5.13
CA TRP A 203 21.65 4.71 -5.72
C TRP A 203 20.80 4.24 -6.90
#